data_cce99d4c991498098372ca22a94bdd39
#
_entry.id   cce99d4c991498098372ca22a94bdd39
#
_cell.length_a   1.000
_cell.length_b   1.000
_cell.length_c   1.000
_cell.angle_alpha   90.00
_cell.angle_beta   90.00
_cell.angle_gamma   90.00
#
_symmetry.space_group_name_H-M   'P 1'
#
loop_
_entity.id
_entity.type
_entity.pdbx_description
1 polymer ?
#
loop_
_entity_poly.entity_id
_entity_poly.type
_entity_poly.pdbx_seq_one_letter_code
_entity_poly.pdbx_strand_id
1 'polypeptide(L)'
;MSENDSLSTLLPSIDLKEETIIENKIYSIRGKQVMLDSDVAFYFQVETKRLNQQMLRNKNRFPEEFCFKLNSNEFKNLRLQNVTFKSSTDGRKYLPYVYTEPGIVALAGVLKSKIAAEASVKIV
;
A
#
# COMPACT_ATOMS: atom_id res chain seq x y z
N MET A 1 -9.68 -16.87 -9.92
CA MET A 1 -8.93 -16.15 -8.87
C MET A 1 -8.88 -14.69 -9.23
N SER A 2 -9.17 -13.82 -8.30
CA SER A 2 -9.16 -12.38 -8.58
C SER A 2 -7.73 -11.83 -8.52
N GLU A 3 -7.50 -10.75 -9.24
CA GLU A 3 -6.20 -10.08 -9.24
C GLU A 3 -5.82 -9.53 -7.87
N ASN A 4 -6.81 -9.33 -6.99
CA ASN A 4 -6.57 -8.79 -5.66
C ASN A 4 -5.88 -9.78 -4.73
N ASP A 5 -5.95 -11.07 -5.01
CA ASP A 5 -5.36 -12.09 -4.17
C ASP A 5 -3.84 -11.95 -4.05
N SER A 6 -3.18 -11.47 -5.10
CA SER A 6 -1.73 -11.28 -5.06
C SER A 6 -1.30 -10.29 -4.00
N LEU A 7 -2.02 -9.16 -3.88
CA LEU A 7 -1.70 -8.16 -2.88
C LEU A 7 -2.00 -8.64 -1.47
N SER A 8 -3.08 -9.41 -1.29
CA SER A 8 -3.44 -9.96 0.01
C SER A 8 -2.37 -10.91 0.53
N THR A 9 -1.78 -11.72 -0.33
CA THR A 9 -0.76 -12.70 0.08
C THR A 9 0.58 -12.07 0.46
N LEU A 10 0.80 -10.80 0.14
CA LEU A 10 2.01 -10.08 0.51
C LEU A 10 2.04 -9.67 1.98
N LEU A 11 0.90 -9.63 2.62
CA LEU A 11 0.76 -9.09 3.97
C LEU A 11 0.74 -10.23 5.00
N PRO A 12 1.43 -10.07 6.14
CA PRO A 12 1.57 -11.14 7.12
C PRO A 12 0.33 -11.34 7.97
N SER A 13 0.21 -12.54 8.55
CA SER A 13 -0.79 -12.87 9.58
C SER A 13 -2.24 -12.62 9.15
N ILE A 14 -2.59 -13.03 7.92
CA ILE A 14 -3.91 -12.79 7.36
C ILE A 14 -4.80 -14.02 7.53
N ASP A 15 -6.00 -13.82 8.12
CA ASP A 15 -7.07 -14.80 8.08
C ASP A 15 -8.09 -14.40 7.00
N LEU A 16 -9.12 -15.21 6.79
CA LEU A 16 -10.12 -14.94 5.75
C LEU A 16 -10.84 -13.61 5.93
N LYS A 17 -11.08 -13.22 7.18
CA LYS A 17 -11.75 -11.97 7.49
C LYS A 17 -10.85 -10.79 7.15
N GLU A 18 -9.56 -10.89 7.49
CA GLU A 18 -8.58 -9.87 7.19
C GLU A 18 -8.36 -9.73 5.70
N GLU A 19 -8.36 -10.83 4.94
CA GLU A 19 -8.26 -10.78 3.48
C GLU A 19 -9.38 -9.96 2.87
N THR A 20 -10.61 -10.14 3.35
CA THR A 20 -11.75 -9.37 2.86
C THR A 20 -11.55 -7.89 3.15
N ILE A 21 -11.05 -7.54 4.33
CA ILE A 21 -10.77 -6.15 4.69
C ILE A 21 -9.68 -5.57 3.79
N ILE A 22 -8.64 -6.35 3.52
CA ILE A 22 -7.54 -5.92 2.66
C ILE A 22 -8.03 -5.69 1.23
N GLU A 23 -8.85 -6.60 0.69
CA GLU A 23 -9.40 -6.44 -0.65
C GLU A 23 -10.19 -5.14 -0.79
N ASN A 24 -10.89 -4.73 0.26
CA ASN A 24 -11.63 -3.47 0.27
C ASN A 24 -10.71 -2.25 0.25
N LYS A 25 -9.42 -2.43 0.48
CA LYS A 25 -8.42 -1.35 0.47
C LYS A 25 -7.54 -1.37 -0.76
N ILE A 26 -7.84 -2.22 -1.72
CA ILE A 26 -7.14 -2.28 -2.99
C ILE A 26 -7.96 -1.52 -4.02
N TYR A 27 -7.32 -0.55 -4.65
CA TYR A 27 -7.98 0.34 -5.60
C TYR A 27 -7.34 0.20 -6.98
N SER A 28 -8.14 0.46 -8.02
CA SER A 28 -7.62 0.48 -9.39
C SER A 28 -7.39 1.92 -9.80
N ILE A 29 -6.14 2.30 -9.98
CA ILE A 29 -5.74 3.67 -10.33
C ILE A 29 -4.68 3.57 -11.42
N ARG A 30 -4.86 4.33 -12.50
CA ARG A 30 -3.96 4.30 -13.66
C ARG A 30 -3.77 2.90 -14.24
N GLY A 31 -4.84 2.10 -14.19
CA GLY A 31 -4.79 0.73 -14.70
C GLY A 31 -4.00 -0.24 -13.82
N LYS A 32 -3.67 0.14 -12.61
CA LYS A 32 -2.89 -0.69 -11.68
C LYS A 32 -3.67 -0.91 -10.40
N GLN A 33 -3.50 -2.08 -9.79
CA GLN A 33 -4.03 -2.36 -8.46
C GLN A 33 -3.04 -1.84 -7.43
N VAL A 34 -3.54 -1.00 -6.52
CA VAL A 34 -2.68 -0.29 -5.57
C VAL A 34 -3.32 -0.26 -4.19
N MET A 35 -2.48 -0.07 -3.18
CA MET A 35 -2.89 0.23 -1.81
C MET A 35 -2.29 1.57 -1.39
N LEU A 36 -3.03 2.29 -0.55
CA LEU A 36 -2.55 3.53 0.04
C LEU A 36 -1.36 3.27 0.97
N ASP A 37 -0.44 4.22 1.02
CA ASP A 37 0.72 4.17 1.90
C ASP A 37 0.33 3.92 3.37
N SER A 38 -0.72 4.57 3.86
CA SER A 38 -1.15 4.40 5.25
C SER A 38 -1.66 2.98 5.53
N ASP A 39 -2.29 2.34 4.55
CA ASP A 39 -2.77 0.97 4.71
C ASP A 39 -1.62 -0.03 4.70
N VAL A 40 -0.66 0.17 3.79
CA VAL A 40 0.53 -0.68 3.74
C VAL A 40 1.33 -0.54 5.04
N ALA A 41 1.50 0.69 5.51
CA ALA A 41 2.21 0.97 6.76
C ALA A 41 1.55 0.28 7.94
N PHE A 42 0.23 0.30 7.99
CA PHE A 42 -0.53 -0.37 9.06
C PHE A 42 -0.19 -1.87 9.11
N TYR A 43 -0.22 -2.55 7.96
CA TYR A 43 0.05 -3.98 7.92
C TYR A 43 1.51 -4.32 8.16
N PHE A 44 2.43 -3.42 7.83
CA PHE A 44 3.85 -3.60 8.13
C PHE A 44 4.23 -3.11 9.52
N GLN A 45 3.27 -2.57 10.26
CA GLN A 45 3.47 -2.09 11.63
C GLN A 45 4.57 -1.03 11.72
N VAL A 46 4.56 -0.11 10.76
CA VAL A 46 5.46 1.05 10.74
C VAL A 46 4.64 2.30 10.51
N GLU A 47 5.20 3.45 10.85
CA GLU A 47 4.56 4.73 10.56
C GLU A 47 4.58 5.00 9.06
N THR A 48 3.49 5.60 8.55
CA THR A 48 3.40 5.98 7.14
C THR A 48 4.56 6.85 6.72
N LYS A 49 4.92 7.81 7.56
CA LYS A 49 6.03 8.72 7.28
C LYS A 49 7.33 7.96 7.09
N ARG A 50 7.61 7.00 7.96
CA ARG A 50 8.82 6.18 7.87
C ARG A 50 8.84 5.34 6.61
N LEU A 51 7.69 4.73 6.28
CA LEU A 51 7.55 3.91 5.07
C LEU A 51 7.89 4.74 3.84
N ASN A 52 7.28 5.91 3.72
CA ASN A 52 7.51 6.80 2.57
C ASN A 52 8.94 7.35 2.53
N GLN A 53 9.53 7.63 3.70
CA GLN A 53 10.92 8.07 3.75
C GLN A 53 11.88 7.00 3.24
N GLN A 54 11.64 5.75 3.59
CA GLN A 54 12.47 4.65 3.11
C GLN A 54 12.34 4.47 1.60
N MET A 55 11.14 4.62 1.07
CA MET A 55 10.91 4.59 -0.36
C MET A 55 11.69 5.72 -1.04
N LEU A 56 11.59 6.95 -0.52
CA LEU A 56 12.25 8.11 -1.13
C LEU A 56 13.78 8.00 -1.08
N ARG A 57 14.32 7.44 -0.01
CA ARG A 57 15.77 7.18 0.08
C ARG A 57 16.26 6.15 -0.92
N ASN A 58 15.36 5.31 -1.40
CA ASN A 58 15.68 4.25 -2.35
C ASN A 58 14.87 4.44 -3.64
N LYS A 59 14.65 5.69 -4.04
CA LYS A 59 13.74 6.05 -5.12
C LYS A 59 14.03 5.33 -6.42
N ASN A 60 15.28 5.08 -6.72
CA ASN A 60 15.67 4.36 -7.93
C ASN A 60 15.16 2.90 -7.96
N ARG A 61 14.74 2.37 -6.82
CA ARG A 61 14.18 1.02 -6.74
C ARG A 61 12.64 1.04 -6.81
N PHE A 62 12.04 2.23 -6.95
CA PHE A 62 10.59 2.40 -6.97
C PHE A 62 10.16 3.16 -8.22
N PRO A 63 10.22 2.54 -9.39
CA PRO A 63 9.68 3.16 -10.61
C PRO A 63 8.16 3.33 -10.48
N GLU A 64 7.55 4.02 -11.42
CA GLU A 64 6.11 4.28 -11.39
C GLU A 64 5.28 3.00 -11.34
N GLU A 65 5.78 1.92 -11.90
CA GLU A 65 5.09 0.62 -11.84
C GLU A 65 5.06 0.05 -10.41
N PHE A 66 5.88 0.56 -9.51
CA PHE A 66 5.97 0.11 -8.11
C PHE A 66 5.28 1.06 -7.15
N CYS A 67 5.40 2.36 -7.39
CA CYS A 67 4.92 3.38 -6.47
C CYS A 67 4.73 4.70 -7.20
N PHE A 68 3.62 5.39 -6.91
CA PHE A 68 3.44 6.74 -7.41
C PHE A 68 2.61 7.55 -6.43
N LYS A 69 2.71 8.87 -6.55
CA LYS A 69 1.95 9.80 -5.74
C LYS A 69 0.63 10.12 -6.46
N LEU A 70 -0.46 10.06 -5.74
CA LEU A 70 -1.76 10.45 -6.31
C LEU A 70 -1.78 11.95 -6.56
N ASN A 71 -2.44 12.36 -7.66
CA ASN A 71 -2.76 13.76 -7.85
C ASN A 71 -4.06 14.11 -7.14
N SER A 72 -4.39 15.40 -7.10
CA SER A 72 -5.58 15.88 -6.38
C SER A 72 -6.87 15.26 -6.89
N ASN A 73 -7.01 15.10 -8.21
CA ASN A 73 -8.21 14.54 -8.80
C ASN A 73 -8.36 13.06 -8.47
N GLU A 74 -7.27 12.32 -8.52
CA GLU A 74 -7.27 10.89 -8.18
C GLU A 74 -7.67 10.69 -6.73
N PHE A 75 -7.12 11.51 -5.83
CA PHE A 75 -7.42 11.42 -4.41
C PHE A 75 -8.87 11.80 -4.13
N LYS A 76 -9.33 12.88 -4.75
CA LYS A 76 -10.72 13.32 -4.61
C LYS A 76 -11.70 12.24 -5.08
N ASN A 77 -11.44 11.66 -6.24
CA ASN A 77 -12.30 10.60 -6.79
C ASN A 77 -12.32 9.38 -5.87
N LEU A 78 -11.18 9.01 -5.32
CA LEU A 78 -11.08 7.89 -4.39
C LEU A 78 -11.95 8.13 -3.15
N ARG A 79 -11.87 9.34 -2.58
CA ARG A 79 -12.67 9.72 -1.42
C ARG A 79 -14.17 9.72 -1.72
N LEU A 80 -14.56 10.18 -2.89
CA LEU A 80 -15.97 10.22 -3.28
C LEU A 80 -16.55 8.82 -3.47
N GLN A 81 -15.76 7.88 -3.94
CA GLN A 81 -16.23 6.51 -4.20
C GLN A 81 -16.27 5.65 -2.95
N ASN A 82 -15.56 6.05 -1.89
CA ASN A 82 -15.39 5.21 -0.70
C ASN A 82 -15.84 5.96 0.55
N VAL A 83 -17.11 5.76 0.91
CA VAL A 83 -17.72 6.46 2.05
C VAL A 83 -17.03 6.18 3.37
N THR A 84 -16.37 5.02 3.49
CA THR A 84 -15.61 4.67 4.69
C THR A 84 -14.20 5.24 4.68
N PHE A 85 -13.80 5.82 3.56
CA PHE A 85 -12.49 6.40 3.34
C PHE A 85 -12.53 7.84 3.83
N LYS A 86 -12.29 8.04 5.11
CA LYS A 86 -12.51 9.36 5.68
C LYS A 86 -11.43 9.77 6.65
N SER A 87 -11.71 9.71 7.93
CA SER A 87 -10.98 10.38 8.99
C SER A 87 -9.45 10.32 8.86
N SER A 88 -8.90 9.19 8.48
CA SER A 88 -7.44 9.06 8.34
C SER A 88 -6.88 9.91 7.21
N THR A 89 -7.74 10.31 6.27
CA THR A 89 -7.32 11.07 5.08
C THR A 89 -7.83 12.50 5.10
N ASP A 90 -8.92 12.77 5.81
CA ASP A 90 -9.53 14.10 5.82
C ASP A 90 -8.59 15.17 6.38
N GLY A 91 -7.77 14.81 7.32
CA GLY A 91 -6.77 15.71 7.89
C GLY A 91 -5.43 15.68 7.17
N ARG A 92 -5.32 14.96 6.09
CA ARG A 92 -4.05 14.81 5.38
C ARG A 92 -3.60 16.12 4.79
N LYS A 93 -2.38 16.49 5.13
CA LYS A 93 -1.76 17.69 4.59
C LYS A 93 -1.16 17.44 3.20
N TYR A 94 -0.71 16.22 2.95
CA TYR A 94 -0.04 15.85 1.71
C TYR A 94 -0.79 14.73 1.01
N LEU A 95 -0.69 14.74 -0.34
CA LEU A 95 -1.27 13.69 -1.15
C LEU A 95 -0.57 12.36 -0.85
N PRO A 96 -1.31 11.24 -0.83
CA PRO A 96 -0.73 9.96 -0.50
C PRO A 96 0.08 9.35 -1.65
N TYR A 97 1.02 8.50 -1.29
CA TYR A 97 1.62 7.56 -2.22
C TYR A 97 0.77 6.29 -2.23
N VAL A 98 0.83 5.57 -3.34
CA VAL A 98 0.21 4.26 -3.47
C VAL A 98 1.26 3.27 -3.95
N TYR A 99 1.09 2.01 -3.57
CA TYR A 99 2.05 0.94 -3.86
C TYR A 99 1.35 -0.21 -4.57
N THR A 100 1.97 -0.69 -5.64
CA THR A 100 1.54 -1.90 -6.34
C THR A 100 2.10 -3.12 -5.63
N GLU A 101 1.72 -4.31 -6.08
CA GLU A 101 2.27 -5.56 -5.54
C GLU A 101 3.81 -5.57 -5.56
N PRO A 102 4.48 -5.34 -6.70
CA PRO A 102 5.94 -5.32 -6.70
C PRO A 102 6.51 -4.19 -5.84
N GLY A 103 5.78 -3.08 -5.71
CA GLY A 103 6.19 -1.99 -4.81
C GLY A 103 6.18 -2.41 -3.35
N ILE A 104 5.19 -3.20 -2.94
CA ILE A 104 5.10 -3.72 -1.57
C ILE A 104 6.26 -4.69 -1.31
N VAL A 105 6.58 -5.53 -2.27
CA VAL A 105 7.73 -6.44 -2.16
C VAL A 105 9.03 -5.65 -1.98
N ALA A 106 9.20 -4.60 -2.79
CA ALA A 106 10.39 -3.75 -2.69
C ALA A 106 10.47 -3.04 -1.34
N LEU A 107 9.32 -2.60 -0.80
CA LEU A 107 9.26 -1.99 0.53
C LEU A 107 9.75 -2.96 1.61
N ALA A 108 9.34 -4.22 1.54
CA ALA A 108 9.77 -5.22 2.49
C ALA A 108 11.30 -5.31 2.53
N GLY A 109 11.92 -5.20 1.36
CA GLY A 109 13.39 -5.25 1.26
C GLY A 109 14.08 -4.04 1.88
N VAL A 110 13.53 -2.84 1.69
CA VAL A 110 14.19 -1.62 2.18
C VAL A 110 13.85 -1.31 3.64
N LEU A 111 12.71 -1.75 4.14
CA LEU A 111 12.34 -1.53 5.55
C LEU A 111 13.17 -2.38 6.49
N LYS A 112 13.56 -3.57 6.08
CA LYS A 112 14.40 -4.49 6.86
C LYS A 112 13.84 -4.75 8.26
N SER A 113 12.52 -4.68 8.43
CA SER A 113 11.88 -5.00 9.69
C SER A 113 11.58 -6.51 9.75
N LYS A 114 11.39 -7.02 10.95
CA LYS A 114 11.01 -8.42 11.12
C LYS A 114 9.70 -8.74 10.39
N ILE A 115 8.72 -7.87 10.53
CA ILE A 115 7.40 -8.04 9.90
C ILE A 115 7.53 -8.01 8.37
N ALA A 116 8.30 -7.06 7.84
CA ALA A 116 8.51 -6.96 6.41
C ALA A 116 9.27 -8.18 5.87
N ALA A 117 10.24 -8.67 6.61
CA ALA A 117 11.00 -9.87 6.22
C ALA A 117 10.07 -11.09 6.17
N GLU A 118 9.18 -11.24 7.16
CA GLU A 118 8.21 -12.33 7.18
C GLU A 118 7.26 -12.25 5.99
N ALA A 119 6.80 -11.05 5.64
CA ALA A 119 5.96 -10.84 4.48
C ALA A 119 6.68 -11.26 3.19
N SER A 120 7.96 -10.90 3.05
CA SER A 120 8.76 -11.27 1.88
C SER A 120 8.91 -12.79 1.75
N VAL A 121 9.13 -13.48 2.85
CA VAL A 121 9.27 -14.94 2.85
C VAL A 121 7.98 -15.61 2.38
N LYS A 122 6.83 -15.09 2.74
CA LYS A 122 5.54 -15.67 2.34
C LYS A 122 5.27 -15.56 0.84
N ILE A 123 5.94 -14.65 0.16
CA ILE A 123 5.77 -14.43 -1.28
C ILE A 123 6.59 -15.42 -2.10
N VAL A 124 7.69 -15.88 -1.58
CA VAL A 124 8.62 -16.78 -2.28
C VAL A 124 8.16 -18.29 -2.28
#